data_1c6ec53bdada2b5c71af06e29ea786d3
#
_entry.id   1c6ec53bdada2b5c71af06e29ea786d3
#
_cell.length_a   1.000
_cell.length_b   1.000
_cell.length_c   1.000
_cell.angle_alpha   90.00
_cell.angle_beta   90.00
_cell.angle_gamma   90.00
#
_symmetry.space_group_name_H-M   'P 1'
#
loop_
_entity.id
_entity.type
_entity.pdbx_description
1 polymer ?
#
loop_
_entity_poly.entity_id
_entity_poly.type
_entity_poly.pdbx_seq_one_letter_code
_entity_poly.pdbx_strand_id
1 'polypeptide(L)'
;RIFFMTLFVALTTITYGQTDDKGYEEGKWVLKGVTGLNLSQTAMSNWSAGGENSVAGNAYLNGALTHKTGDWLWVTNLALDYGLSKTKSQGMRKSTDNITLSTQLGYSTNNVWYYTLMGDLNTQFAKGYNYPDKTSYISNFFAPAYSNISVGMEYRPKSNYSVYLSPASTKMTFVEDDYLSELGAFGVDPGDRFRMEWGAYLKARAELTVMENVNLITTADFFTPYS
;
A
#
# COMPACT_ATOMS: atom_id res chain seq x y z
N ARG A 1 -11.34 -40.60 12.10
CA ARG A 1 -11.64 -39.94 10.81
C ARG A 1 -11.47 -38.44 11.02
N ILE A 2 -10.40 -37.91 10.49
CA ILE A 2 -10.06 -36.48 10.51
C ILE A 2 -10.76 -35.86 9.30
N PHE A 3 -11.72 -34.98 9.54
CA PHE A 3 -12.30 -34.13 8.49
C PHE A 3 -11.53 -32.80 8.45
N PHE A 4 -10.68 -32.63 7.45
CA PHE A 4 -10.19 -31.30 7.06
C PHE A 4 -11.28 -30.66 6.21
N MET A 5 -11.95 -29.67 6.76
CA MET A 5 -12.86 -28.83 6.01
C MET A 5 -12.24 -27.43 5.92
N THR A 6 -11.45 -27.23 4.87
CA THR A 6 -10.96 -25.89 4.50
C THR A 6 -11.98 -25.31 3.51
N LEU A 7 -12.86 -24.44 3.97
CA LEU A 7 -13.78 -23.72 3.10
C LEU A 7 -13.06 -22.45 2.61
N PHE A 8 -12.57 -22.51 1.36
CA PHE A 8 -12.05 -21.35 0.65
C PHE A 8 -13.20 -20.74 -0.16
N VAL A 9 -13.78 -19.62 0.30
CA VAL A 9 -14.70 -18.84 -0.50
C VAL A 9 -13.97 -17.58 -0.95
N ALA A 10 -13.41 -17.62 -2.15
CA ALA A 10 -12.87 -16.43 -2.82
C ALA A 10 -13.95 -15.92 -3.79
N LEU A 11 -14.65 -14.86 -3.43
CA LEU A 11 -15.50 -14.13 -4.35
C LEU A 11 -14.65 -13.00 -4.99
N THR A 12 -14.02 -13.31 -6.12
CA THR A 12 -13.33 -12.31 -6.94
C THR A 12 -14.23 -11.95 -8.11
N THR A 13 -14.81 -10.76 -8.11
CA THR A 13 -15.39 -10.19 -9.33
C THR A 13 -14.28 -9.41 -10.04
N ILE A 14 -13.69 -10.04 -11.05
CA ILE A 14 -12.70 -9.39 -11.91
C ILE A 14 -13.45 -8.82 -13.10
N THR A 15 -13.60 -7.50 -13.15
CA THR A 15 -14.06 -6.80 -14.34
C THR A 15 -12.82 -6.45 -15.18
N TYR A 16 -12.56 -7.24 -16.22
CA TYR A 16 -11.56 -6.90 -17.23
C TYR A 16 -12.18 -5.92 -18.24
N GLY A 17 -11.76 -4.67 -18.20
CA GLY A 17 -11.84 -3.81 -19.37
C GLY A 17 -10.72 -4.22 -20.33
N GLN A 18 -11.03 -4.59 -21.56
CA GLN A 18 -10.02 -4.76 -22.61
C GLN A 18 -9.41 -3.39 -22.88
N THR A 19 -8.16 -3.21 -22.49
CA THR A 19 -7.33 -2.06 -22.85
C THR A 19 -6.12 -2.55 -23.63
N ASP A 20 -5.70 -1.77 -24.63
CA ASP A 20 -4.44 -1.94 -25.31
C ASP A 20 -3.28 -2.13 -24.29
N ASP A 21 -2.18 -2.76 -24.73
CA ASP A 21 -0.95 -3.07 -23.96
C ASP A 21 -0.40 -1.90 -23.12
N LYS A 22 -0.79 -0.66 -23.42
CA LYS A 22 -0.33 0.55 -22.74
C LYS A 22 -1.07 0.88 -21.44
N GLY A 23 -2.24 0.28 -21.20
CA GLY A 23 -3.02 0.51 -19.98
C GLY A 23 -3.72 1.86 -19.86
N TYR A 24 -3.70 2.69 -20.92
CA TYR A 24 -4.39 3.98 -21.01
C TYR A 24 -4.95 4.21 -22.43
N GLU A 25 -5.97 5.07 -22.50
CA GLU A 25 -6.55 5.59 -23.77
C GLU A 25 -6.28 7.09 -23.83
N GLU A 26 -5.85 7.60 -25.01
CA GLU A 26 -5.56 9.02 -25.20
C GLU A 26 -6.80 9.88 -24.97
N GLY A 27 -6.67 10.92 -24.14
CA GLY A 27 -7.73 11.86 -23.82
C GLY A 27 -8.84 11.33 -22.90
N LYS A 28 -8.74 10.08 -22.42
CA LYS A 28 -9.75 9.48 -21.54
C LYS A 28 -9.20 9.15 -20.15
N TRP A 29 -10.11 9.15 -19.19
CA TRP A 29 -9.88 8.58 -17.87
C TRP A 29 -10.15 7.07 -17.90
N VAL A 30 -9.16 6.29 -17.53
CA VAL A 30 -9.26 4.83 -17.44
C VAL A 30 -9.18 4.44 -15.97
N LEU A 31 -10.27 3.87 -15.46
CA LEU A 31 -10.34 3.33 -14.11
C LEU A 31 -10.22 1.80 -14.19
N LYS A 32 -9.23 1.25 -13.48
CA LYS A 32 -9.08 -0.19 -13.27
C LYS A 32 -9.16 -0.45 -11.78
N GLY A 33 -9.75 -1.57 -11.38
CA GLY A 33 -9.83 -1.89 -9.97
C GLY A 33 -10.16 -3.34 -9.73
N VAL A 34 -9.80 -3.79 -8.54
CA VAL A 34 -10.14 -5.11 -8.02
C VAL A 34 -10.52 -4.95 -6.55
N THR A 35 -11.57 -5.62 -6.15
CA THR A 35 -11.97 -5.75 -4.75
C THR A 35 -12.19 -7.21 -4.42
N GLY A 36 -11.96 -7.58 -3.17
CA GLY A 36 -12.16 -8.95 -2.74
C GLY A 36 -12.38 -9.08 -1.25
N LEU A 37 -12.94 -10.23 -0.90
CA LEU A 37 -13.14 -10.68 0.47
C LEU A 37 -12.52 -12.06 0.62
N ASN A 38 -11.57 -12.18 1.54
CA ASN A 38 -10.96 -13.45 1.90
C ASN A 38 -11.46 -13.88 3.26
N LEU A 39 -11.91 -15.12 3.37
CA LEU A 39 -12.30 -15.75 4.63
C LEU A 39 -11.47 -17.03 4.81
N SER A 40 -10.93 -17.20 6.00
CA SER A 40 -10.12 -18.36 6.35
C SER A 40 -10.56 -18.91 7.71
N GLN A 41 -10.67 -20.22 7.80
CA GLN A 41 -10.94 -20.92 9.05
C GLN A 41 -9.97 -22.09 9.20
N THR A 42 -9.32 -22.16 10.35
CA THR A 42 -8.49 -23.29 10.75
C THR A 42 -9.15 -23.97 11.95
N ALA A 43 -9.44 -25.25 11.83
CA ALA A 43 -9.98 -26.07 12.91
C ALA A 43 -9.04 -27.25 13.16
N MET A 44 -8.56 -27.39 14.39
CA MET A 44 -7.66 -28.45 14.82
C MET A 44 -8.28 -29.23 15.96
N SER A 45 -8.20 -30.56 15.88
CA SER A 45 -8.65 -31.47 16.94
C SER A 45 -7.56 -32.50 17.19
N ASN A 46 -7.17 -32.70 18.44
CA ASN A 46 -6.15 -33.68 18.87
C ASN A 46 -4.79 -33.50 18.12
N TRP A 47 -4.39 -32.28 17.84
CA TRP A 47 -3.13 -31.96 17.16
C TRP A 47 -2.02 -31.76 18.20
N SER A 48 -1.01 -32.64 18.19
CA SER A 48 0.08 -32.62 19.18
C SER A 48 1.24 -31.69 18.86
N ALA A 49 1.36 -31.21 17.61
CA ALA A 49 2.49 -30.40 17.15
C ALA A 49 2.30 -28.88 17.41
N GLY A 50 1.28 -28.49 18.17
CA GLY A 50 0.96 -27.08 18.44
C GLY A 50 0.03 -26.49 17.36
N GLY A 51 -0.53 -25.32 17.66
CA GLY A 51 -1.51 -24.63 16.85
C GLY A 51 -2.85 -24.49 17.53
N GLU A 52 -3.66 -23.58 17.09
CA GLU A 52 -4.98 -23.30 17.66
C GLU A 52 -6.02 -23.01 16.58
N ASN A 53 -7.27 -23.16 16.94
CA ASN A 53 -8.38 -22.81 16.07
C ASN A 53 -8.39 -21.30 15.80
N SER A 54 -8.54 -20.94 14.55
CA SER A 54 -8.59 -19.55 14.12
C SER A 54 -9.64 -19.30 13.06
N VAL A 55 -10.17 -18.11 13.06
CA VAL A 55 -10.99 -17.54 11.98
C VAL A 55 -10.40 -16.20 11.61
N ALA A 56 -10.20 -15.95 10.33
CA ALA A 56 -9.73 -14.69 9.83
C ALA A 56 -10.52 -14.25 8.60
N GLY A 57 -10.66 -12.95 8.45
CA GLY A 57 -11.27 -12.35 7.28
C GLY A 57 -10.54 -11.06 6.93
N ASN A 58 -10.40 -10.79 5.64
CA ASN A 58 -9.87 -9.53 5.16
C ASN A 58 -10.63 -9.09 3.91
N ALA A 59 -10.88 -7.79 3.83
CA ALA A 59 -11.48 -7.13 2.67
C ALA A 59 -10.45 -6.17 2.08
N TYR A 60 -10.34 -6.15 0.75
CA TYR A 60 -9.43 -5.25 0.07
C TYR A 60 -10.07 -4.59 -1.16
N LEU A 61 -9.58 -3.41 -1.48
CA LEU A 61 -9.87 -2.68 -2.71
C LEU A 61 -8.57 -2.10 -3.25
N ASN A 62 -8.26 -2.40 -4.51
CA ASN A 62 -7.16 -1.78 -5.25
C ASN A 62 -7.74 -1.11 -6.48
N GLY A 63 -7.43 0.17 -6.67
CA GLY A 63 -7.88 0.97 -7.80
C GLY A 63 -6.74 1.73 -8.43
N ALA A 64 -6.77 1.87 -9.75
CA ALA A 64 -5.87 2.70 -10.52
C ALA A 64 -6.67 3.58 -11.48
N LEU A 65 -6.49 4.88 -11.39
CA LEU A 65 -7.06 5.87 -12.28
C LEU A 65 -5.94 6.47 -13.12
N THR A 66 -6.06 6.35 -14.43
CA THR A 66 -5.04 6.82 -15.38
C THR A 66 -5.66 7.77 -16.39
N HIS A 67 -4.98 8.86 -16.67
CA HIS A 67 -5.32 9.80 -17.72
C HIS A 67 -4.08 10.16 -18.54
N LYS A 68 -4.14 10.00 -19.84
CA LYS A 68 -3.09 10.38 -20.79
C LYS A 68 -3.65 11.41 -21.75
N THR A 69 -2.98 12.54 -21.91
CA THR A 69 -3.36 13.56 -22.90
C THR A 69 -2.10 14.28 -23.40
N GLY A 70 -1.83 14.18 -24.69
CA GLY A 70 -0.58 14.68 -25.28
C GLY A 70 0.64 14.12 -24.55
N ASP A 71 1.50 15.02 -24.04
CA ASP A 71 2.70 14.65 -23.31
C ASP A 71 2.47 14.41 -21.79
N TRP A 72 1.25 14.64 -21.31
CA TRP A 72 0.90 14.47 -19.89
C TRP A 72 0.39 13.06 -19.60
N LEU A 73 0.88 12.48 -18.52
CA LEU A 73 0.40 11.22 -17.96
C LEU A 73 0.12 11.39 -16.47
N TRP A 74 -1.11 11.19 -16.08
CA TRP A 74 -1.53 11.21 -14.68
C TRP A 74 -1.96 9.80 -14.26
N VAL A 75 -1.36 9.31 -13.18
CA VAL A 75 -1.68 8.00 -12.58
C VAL A 75 -1.94 8.18 -11.10
N THR A 76 -3.09 7.69 -10.63
CA THR A 76 -3.42 7.65 -9.20
C THR A 76 -3.77 6.23 -8.82
N ASN A 77 -3.17 5.72 -7.76
CA ASN A 77 -3.46 4.40 -7.21
C ASN A 77 -4.00 4.54 -5.79
N LEU A 78 -5.01 3.74 -5.48
CA LEU A 78 -5.60 3.60 -4.15
C LEU A 78 -5.59 2.13 -3.78
N ALA A 79 -5.03 1.81 -2.61
CA ALA A 79 -5.10 0.49 -2.02
C ALA A 79 -5.66 0.60 -0.61
N LEU A 80 -6.73 -0.14 -0.34
CA LEU A 80 -7.36 -0.26 0.96
C LEU A 80 -7.36 -1.73 1.34
N ASP A 81 -6.93 -2.03 2.57
CA ASP A 81 -6.92 -3.40 3.09
C ASP A 81 -7.26 -3.38 4.57
N TYR A 82 -8.27 -4.14 4.97
CA TYR A 82 -8.67 -4.27 6.35
C TYR A 82 -9.01 -5.70 6.70
N GLY A 83 -8.34 -6.24 7.71
CA GLY A 83 -8.49 -7.62 8.12
C GLY A 83 -8.56 -7.79 9.63
N LEU A 84 -9.33 -8.80 10.03
CA LEU A 84 -9.49 -9.23 11.41
C LEU A 84 -9.18 -10.71 11.51
N SER A 85 -8.58 -11.11 12.62
CA SER A 85 -8.38 -12.51 12.96
C SER A 85 -8.81 -12.76 14.40
N LYS A 86 -9.30 -13.97 14.67
CA LYS A 86 -9.68 -14.42 15.99
C LYS A 86 -9.05 -15.77 16.26
N THR A 87 -8.33 -15.86 17.37
CA THR A 87 -7.82 -17.12 17.91
C THR A 87 -8.35 -17.34 19.33
N LYS A 88 -8.23 -18.58 19.82
CA LYS A 88 -8.70 -18.92 21.17
C LYS A 88 -7.87 -18.21 22.23
N SER A 89 -6.56 -18.13 22.06
CA SER A 89 -5.63 -17.57 23.05
C SER A 89 -5.61 -16.04 23.06
N GLN A 90 -5.78 -15.39 21.90
CA GLN A 90 -5.60 -13.94 21.78
C GLN A 90 -6.91 -13.17 21.52
N GLY A 91 -8.01 -13.90 21.26
CA GLY A 91 -9.30 -13.28 20.92
C GLY A 91 -9.27 -12.58 19.56
N MET A 92 -10.14 -11.58 19.39
CA MET A 92 -10.22 -10.78 18.17
C MET A 92 -9.08 -9.77 18.11
N ARG A 93 -8.39 -9.71 16.96
CA ARG A 93 -7.32 -8.74 16.70
C ARG A 93 -7.33 -8.28 15.25
N LYS A 94 -6.82 -7.12 15.02
CA LYS A 94 -6.53 -6.59 13.68
C LYS A 94 -5.36 -7.36 13.08
N SER A 95 -5.50 -7.90 11.87
CA SER A 95 -4.47 -8.63 11.14
C SER A 95 -3.86 -7.83 10.01
N THR A 96 -4.66 -6.97 9.39
CA THR A 96 -4.24 -6.08 8.31
C THR A 96 -4.98 -4.77 8.47
N ASP A 97 -4.33 -3.66 8.20
CA ASP A 97 -4.95 -2.34 8.24
C ASP A 97 -4.09 -1.36 7.47
N ASN A 98 -4.50 -1.01 6.26
CA ASN A 98 -3.71 -0.18 5.38
C ASN A 98 -4.60 0.68 4.48
N ILE A 99 -4.23 1.95 4.37
CA ILE A 99 -4.72 2.91 3.39
C ILE A 99 -3.50 3.45 2.66
N THR A 100 -3.36 3.17 1.39
CA THR A 100 -2.29 3.71 0.55
C THR A 100 -2.90 4.46 -0.62
N LEU A 101 -2.54 5.72 -0.75
CA LEU A 101 -2.85 6.57 -1.90
C LEU A 101 -1.54 7.03 -2.52
N SER A 102 -1.39 6.87 -3.82
CA SER A 102 -0.27 7.45 -4.56
C SER A 102 -0.76 8.13 -5.82
N THR A 103 -0.21 9.29 -6.13
CA THR A 103 -0.51 10.02 -7.35
C THR A 103 0.76 10.49 -8.02
N GLN A 104 0.78 10.43 -9.34
CA GLN A 104 1.94 10.78 -10.14
C GLN A 104 1.48 11.55 -11.38
N LEU A 105 2.03 12.72 -11.58
CA LEU A 105 1.83 13.54 -12.78
C LEU A 105 3.17 13.66 -13.52
N GLY A 106 3.25 13.08 -14.70
CA GLY A 106 4.44 13.08 -15.55
C GLY A 106 4.22 13.89 -16.82
N TYR A 107 5.20 14.71 -17.18
CA TYR A 107 5.30 15.38 -18.49
C TYR A 107 6.40 14.70 -19.31
N SER A 108 6.03 14.15 -20.45
CA SER A 108 6.95 13.42 -21.33
C SER A 108 7.78 14.38 -22.16
N THR A 109 9.09 14.15 -22.23
CA THR A 109 9.97 14.90 -23.14
C THR A 109 10.22 14.15 -24.46
N ASN A 110 10.21 12.81 -24.43
CA ASN A 110 10.50 11.96 -25.60
C ASN A 110 9.90 10.55 -25.47
N ASN A 111 8.83 10.37 -24.69
CA ASN A 111 8.19 9.09 -24.38
C ASN A 111 9.04 8.09 -23.55
N VAL A 112 10.22 8.49 -23.13
CA VAL A 112 11.13 7.69 -22.29
C VAL A 112 11.48 8.41 -20.99
N TRP A 113 11.68 9.72 -21.07
CA TRP A 113 11.99 10.58 -19.94
C TRP A 113 10.79 11.47 -19.59
N TYR A 114 10.48 11.56 -18.30
CA TYR A 114 9.38 12.35 -17.78
C TYR A 114 9.86 13.28 -16.67
N TYR A 115 9.46 14.55 -16.70
CA TYR A 115 9.44 15.37 -15.50
C TYR A 115 8.24 14.95 -14.67
N THR A 116 8.47 14.59 -13.43
CA THR A 116 7.43 13.92 -12.62
C THR A 116 7.28 14.61 -11.27
N LEU A 117 6.03 14.94 -10.94
CA LEU A 117 5.56 15.25 -9.59
C LEU A 117 4.89 13.98 -9.04
N MET A 118 5.33 13.54 -7.87
CA MET A 118 4.79 12.38 -7.17
C MET A 118 4.34 12.77 -5.77
N GLY A 119 3.21 12.23 -5.34
CA GLY A 119 2.71 12.32 -3.98
C GLY A 119 2.20 10.98 -3.51
N ASP A 120 2.46 10.62 -2.27
CA ASP A 120 1.92 9.42 -1.63
C ASP A 120 1.47 9.70 -0.20
N LEU A 121 0.55 8.88 0.27
CA LEU A 121 0.01 8.88 1.62
C LEU A 121 -0.23 7.45 2.05
N ASN A 122 0.32 7.08 3.21
CA ASN A 122 0.11 5.78 3.84
C ASN A 122 -0.38 5.99 5.27
N THR A 123 -1.52 5.39 5.61
CA THR A 123 -2.09 5.42 6.95
C THR A 123 -2.93 4.17 7.20
N GLN A 124 -3.75 4.17 8.25
CA GLN A 124 -4.57 3.05 8.69
C GLN A 124 -5.97 3.52 9.12
N PHE A 125 -6.93 2.58 9.23
CA PHE A 125 -8.33 2.87 9.58
C PHE A 125 -8.57 2.92 11.08
N ALA A 126 -7.89 2.06 11.87
CA ALA A 126 -8.29 1.79 13.25
C ALA A 126 -7.10 1.67 14.20
N LYS A 127 -7.40 1.72 15.50
CA LYS A 127 -6.41 1.53 16.55
C LYS A 127 -5.68 0.21 16.42
N GLY A 128 -4.36 0.26 16.56
CA GLY A 128 -3.48 -0.90 16.67
C GLY A 128 -3.04 -1.10 18.12
N TYR A 129 -2.82 -2.35 18.51
CA TYR A 129 -2.41 -2.72 19.87
C TYR A 129 -1.23 -3.67 19.83
N ASN A 130 -0.41 -3.64 20.87
CA ASN A 130 0.69 -4.60 21.06
C ASN A 130 0.16 -5.85 21.77
N TYR A 131 -0.51 -6.72 21.04
CA TYR A 131 -1.16 -7.90 21.60
C TYR A 131 -0.20 -8.82 22.37
N PRO A 132 -0.63 -9.41 23.50
CA PRO A 132 -2.00 -9.51 24.00
C PRO A 132 -2.52 -8.28 24.78
N ASP A 133 -1.67 -7.28 25.04
CA ASP A 133 -2.08 -6.05 25.71
C ASP A 133 -3.03 -5.24 24.82
N LYS A 134 -4.16 -4.84 25.40
CA LYS A 134 -5.19 -3.99 24.79
C LYS A 134 -5.47 -2.74 25.60
N THR A 135 -4.69 -2.47 26.63
CA THR A 135 -4.88 -1.31 27.49
C THR A 135 -4.37 -0.04 26.85
N SER A 136 -3.25 -0.15 26.10
CA SER A 136 -2.64 0.96 25.40
C SER A 136 -2.56 0.66 23.90
N TYR A 137 -3.11 1.55 23.09
CA TYR A 137 -2.96 1.45 21.64
C TYR A 137 -1.61 2.07 21.18
N ILE A 138 -1.02 1.51 20.15
CA ILE A 138 0.25 1.94 19.59
C ILE A 138 0.10 2.69 18.27
N SER A 139 -1.10 2.72 17.70
CA SER A 139 -1.44 3.45 16.48
C SER A 139 -2.94 3.73 16.40
N ASN A 140 -3.34 4.72 15.61
CA ASN A 140 -4.73 5.11 15.39
C ASN A 140 -4.92 5.61 13.95
N PHE A 141 -6.14 5.97 13.55
CA PHE A 141 -6.40 6.63 12.28
C PHE A 141 -5.55 7.92 12.19
N PHE A 142 -4.82 8.10 11.09
CA PHE A 142 -3.89 9.22 10.87
C PHE A 142 -2.82 9.40 11.97
N ALA A 143 -2.52 8.34 12.71
CA ALA A 143 -1.50 8.30 13.76
C ALA A 143 -0.80 6.92 13.78
N PRO A 144 0.23 6.70 12.88
CA PRO A 144 0.80 7.67 11.96
C PRO A 144 0.07 7.78 10.61
N ALA A 145 0.23 8.91 9.94
CA ALA A 145 0.12 9.01 8.52
C ALA A 145 1.47 9.47 7.95
N TYR A 146 1.98 8.75 6.97
CA TYR A 146 3.21 9.08 6.27
C TYR A 146 2.87 9.58 4.88
N SER A 147 3.44 10.70 4.50
CA SER A 147 3.28 11.27 3.17
C SER A 147 4.65 11.68 2.61
N ASN A 148 4.81 11.53 1.30
CA ASN A 148 5.96 12.03 0.58
C ASN A 148 5.45 12.85 -0.61
N ILE A 149 6.05 14.01 -0.83
CA ILE A 149 5.85 14.80 -2.04
C ILE A 149 7.23 15.02 -2.66
N SER A 150 7.37 14.72 -3.94
CA SER A 150 8.65 14.78 -4.62
C SER A 150 8.52 15.27 -6.05
N VAL A 151 9.53 16.03 -6.51
CA VAL A 151 9.68 16.51 -7.88
C VAL A 151 10.99 15.98 -8.43
N GLY A 152 10.94 15.33 -9.58
CA GLY A 152 12.12 14.71 -10.16
C GLY A 152 11.96 14.30 -11.61
N MET A 153 12.82 13.40 -12.03
CA MET A 153 12.81 12.81 -13.37
C MET A 153 12.59 11.31 -13.30
N GLU A 154 11.76 10.81 -14.18
CA GLU A 154 11.52 9.38 -14.34
C GLU A 154 12.02 8.91 -15.71
N TYR A 155 12.79 7.85 -15.69
CA TYR A 155 13.19 7.07 -16.86
C TYR A 155 12.27 5.87 -17.00
N ARG A 156 11.46 5.85 -18.06
CA ARG A 156 10.49 4.77 -18.34
C ARG A 156 10.58 4.35 -19.81
N PRO A 157 11.59 3.54 -20.19
CA PRO A 157 11.75 3.12 -21.57
C PRO A 157 10.67 2.13 -22.03
N LYS A 158 10.03 1.43 -21.07
CA LYS A 158 8.95 0.47 -21.31
C LYS A 158 7.93 0.55 -20.15
N SER A 159 6.75 0.02 -20.37
CA SER A 159 5.67 0.00 -19.35
C SER A 159 6.00 -0.84 -18.12
N ASN A 160 6.88 -1.83 -18.28
CA ASN A 160 7.27 -2.78 -17.24
C ASN A 160 8.54 -2.39 -16.45
N TYR A 161 9.13 -1.23 -16.73
CA TYR A 161 10.35 -0.77 -16.10
C TYR A 161 10.32 0.74 -15.90
N SER A 162 10.64 1.20 -14.68
CA SER A 162 10.80 2.63 -14.39
C SER A 162 11.84 2.88 -13.30
N VAL A 163 12.56 3.98 -13.42
CA VAL A 163 13.45 4.53 -12.38
C VAL A 163 13.13 6.01 -12.24
N TYR A 164 12.72 6.41 -11.06
CA TYR A 164 12.43 7.78 -10.68
C TYR A 164 13.49 8.27 -9.70
N LEU A 165 14.07 9.45 -9.98
CA LEU A 165 15.03 10.13 -9.12
C LEU A 165 14.53 11.55 -8.83
N SER A 166 14.41 11.87 -7.56
CA SER A 166 14.04 13.19 -7.08
C SER A 166 15.11 13.77 -6.17
N PRO A 167 15.72 14.90 -6.54
CA PRO A 167 16.59 15.67 -5.64
C PRO A 167 15.78 16.53 -4.66
N ALA A 168 14.49 16.72 -4.89
CA ALA A 168 13.61 17.56 -4.06
C ALA A 168 12.41 16.72 -3.60
N SER A 169 12.54 16.13 -2.45
CA SER A 169 11.53 15.27 -1.82
C SER A 169 11.32 15.67 -0.36
N THR A 170 10.08 15.54 0.10
CA THR A 170 9.71 15.72 1.51
C THR A 170 9.14 14.43 2.06
N LYS A 171 9.61 14.01 3.22
CA LYS A 171 8.97 12.98 4.02
C LYS A 171 8.25 13.64 5.18
N MET A 172 6.95 13.47 5.25
CA MET A 172 6.08 14.05 6.27
C MET A 172 5.47 12.95 7.12
N THR A 173 5.49 13.15 8.43
CA THR A 173 4.87 12.27 9.41
C THR A 173 3.81 13.06 10.16
N PHE A 174 2.58 12.54 10.18
CA PHE A 174 1.45 13.11 10.93
C PHE A 174 1.06 12.15 12.04
N VAL A 175 0.75 12.70 13.22
CA VAL A 175 0.30 11.96 14.39
C VAL A 175 -0.93 12.66 14.96
N GLU A 176 -2.08 12.46 14.33
CA GLU A 176 -3.36 13.10 14.67
C GLU A 176 -4.07 12.39 15.85
N ASP A 177 -3.29 12.18 16.92
CA ASP A 177 -3.76 11.54 18.15
C ASP A 177 -2.99 12.13 19.34
N ASP A 178 -3.68 12.69 20.31
CA ASP A 178 -3.08 13.39 21.46
C ASP A 178 -2.17 12.48 22.28
N TYR A 179 -2.65 11.29 22.60
CA TYR A 179 -1.90 10.33 23.41
C TYR A 179 -0.58 9.90 22.72
N LEU A 180 -0.62 9.60 21.43
CA LEU A 180 0.57 9.19 20.68
C LEU A 180 1.52 10.37 20.44
N SER A 181 0.99 11.58 20.24
CA SER A 181 1.78 12.80 20.11
C SER A 181 2.51 13.12 21.41
N GLU A 182 1.83 13.08 22.58
CA GLU A 182 2.46 13.31 23.88
C GLU A 182 3.59 12.31 24.18
N LEU A 183 3.49 11.07 23.66
CA LEU A 183 4.55 10.06 23.77
C LEU A 183 5.72 10.28 22.80
N GLY A 184 5.65 11.24 21.87
CA GLY A 184 6.63 11.41 20.81
C GLY A 184 6.66 10.21 19.84
N ALA A 185 5.54 9.54 19.65
CA ALA A 185 5.45 8.36 18.80
C ALA A 185 5.79 8.71 17.34
N PHE A 186 6.33 7.73 16.60
CA PHE A 186 6.67 7.84 15.17
C PHE A 186 7.72 8.92 14.83
N GLY A 187 8.45 9.39 15.84
CA GLY A 187 9.57 10.33 15.69
C GLY A 187 9.17 11.80 15.60
N VAL A 188 7.95 12.17 15.97
CA VAL A 188 7.60 13.57 16.28
C VAL A 188 8.13 13.94 17.66
N ASP A 189 8.36 15.22 17.92
CA ASP A 189 8.69 15.67 19.25
C ASP A 189 7.46 15.52 20.20
N PRO A 190 7.65 15.23 21.49
CA PRO A 190 6.53 15.08 22.42
C PRO A 190 5.61 16.31 22.44
N GLY A 191 4.33 16.09 22.14
CA GLY A 191 3.32 17.12 21.99
C GLY A 191 3.13 17.64 20.56
N ASP A 192 4.08 17.36 19.66
CA ASP A 192 3.96 17.72 18.25
C ASP A 192 3.19 16.65 17.47
N ARG A 193 2.46 17.09 16.46
CA ARG A 193 1.67 16.19 15.58
C ARG A 193 2.23 16.07 14.19
N PHE A 194 3.31 16.79 13.89
CA PHE A 194 3.85 16.87 12.55
C PHE A 194 5.39 16.92 12.57
N ARG A 195 5.98 16.15 11.67
CA ARG A 195 7.42 16.22 11.37
C ARG A 195 7.63 16.20 9.87
N MET A 196 8.56 17.00 9.37
CA MET A 196 8.94 17.03 7.96
C MET A 196 10.46 16.97 7.80
N GLU A 197 10.89 16.14 6.86
CA GLU A 197 12.28 15.95 6.49
C GLU A 197 12.42 16.19 4.98
N TRP A 198 13.43 16.97 4.59
CA TRP A 198 13.79 17.19 3.20
C TRP A 198 14.89 16.22 2.80
N GLY A 199 14.86 15.71 1.56
CA GLY A 199 15.86 14.78 1.12
C GLY A 199 15.79 14.44 -0.36
N ALA A 200 16.63 13.48 -0.77
CA ALA A 200 16.56 12.86 -2.07
C ALA A 200 15.76 11.55 -2.02
N TYR A 201 15.05 11.25 -3.08
CA TYR A 201 14.25 10.04 -3.22
C TYR A 201 14.54 9.31 -4.52
N LEU A 202 14.72 8.01 -4.42
CA LEU A 202 14.89 7.10 -5.54
C LEU A 202 13.82 6.01 -5.47
N LYS A 203 13.09 5.83 -6.56
CA LYS A 203 12.15 4.71 -6.71
C LYS A 203 12.46 3.95 -7.99
N ALA A 204 12.59 2.64 -7.90
CA ALA A 204 12.76 1.77 -9.04
C ALA A 204 11.70 0.68 -9.04
N ARG A 205 11.12 0.39 -10.20
CA ARG A 205 10.16 -0.69 -10.40
C ARG A 205 10.54 -1.49 -11.65
N ALA A 206 10.50 -2.79 -11.52
CA ALA A 206 10.63 -3.71 -12.64
C ALA A 206 9.56 -4.81 -12.55
N GLU A 207 8.97 -5.13 -13.69
CA GLU A 207 8.03 -6.24 -13.85
C GLU A 207 8.57 -7.14 -14.97
N LEU A 208 8.96 -8.34 -14.60
CA LEU A 208 9.66 -9.29 -15.46
C LEU A 208 8.85 -10.58 -15.58
N THR A 209 8.57 -11.01 -16.79
CA THR A 209 8.09 -12.37 -17.03
C THR A 209 9.31 -13.30 -17.04
N VAL A 210 9.49 -14.04 -15.96
CA VAL A 210 10.66 -14.91 -15.74
C VAL A 210 10.49 -16.24 -16.48
N MET A 211 9.27 -16.75 -16.50
CA MET A 211 8.87 -17.98 -17.18
C MET A 211 7.40 -17.85 -17.59
N GLU A 212 6.92 -18.78 -18.41
CA GLU A 212 5.50 -18.88 -18.72
C GLU A 212 4.69 -18.97 -17.42
N ASN A 213 3.71 -18.06 -17.26
CA ASN A 213 2.86 -17.92 -16.07
C ASN A 213 3.57 -17.49 -14.77
N VAL A 214 4.83 -17.03 -14.83
CA VAL A 214 5.58 -16.51 -13.67
C VAL A 214 6.04 -15.09 -13.93
N ASN A 215 5.40 -14.14 -13.26
CA ASN A 215 5.77 -12.72 -13.28
C ASN A 215 6.42 -12.34 -11.95
N LEU A 216 7.57 -11.69 -12.03
CA LEU A 216 8.28 -11.09 -10.91
C LEU A 216 8.07 -9.58 -10.95
N ILE A 217 7.47 -9.05 -9.89
CA ILE A 217 7.37 -7.60 -9.68
C ILE A 217 8.29 -7.25 -8.54
N THR A 218 9.21 -6.33 -8.78
CA THR A 218 10.10 -5.79 -7.75
C THR A 218 9.99 -4.28 -7.72
N THR A 219 10.00 -3.71 -6.50
CA THR A 219 10.03 -2.28 -6.27
C THR A 219 11.08 -2.00 -5.19
N ALA A 220 11.88 -0.97 -5.40
CA ALA A 220 12.84 -0.47 -4.44
C ALA A 220 12.60 1.02 -4.23
N ASP A 221 12.48 1.43 -2.97
CA ASP A 221 12.25 2.81 -2.55
C ASP A 221 13.35 3.20 -1.55
N PHE A 222 14.03 4.31 -1.84
CA PHE A 222 15.09 4.84 -0.97
C PHE A 222 14.87 6.34 -0.75
N PHE A 223 14.90 6.75 0.49
CA PHE A 223 14.91 8.14 0.90
C PHE A 223 16.15 8.42 1.75
N THR A 224 16.85 9.51 1.45
CA THR A 224 17.97 10.00 2.26
C THR A 224 17.73 11.46 2.62
N PRO A 225 17.61 11.79 3.92
CA PRO A 225 17.47 13.18 4.34
C PRO A 225 18.79 13.95 4.09
N TYR A 226 18.67 15.26 3.93
CA TYR A 226 19.82 16.17 3.73
C TYR A 226 20.44 16.62 5.06
N SER A 227 19.76 16.40 6.18
CA SER A 227 20.21 16.75 7.52
C SER A 227 19.84 15.70 8.54
#